data_2329ae123b14195b04a15275090d8c40
#
_entry.id   2329ae123b14195b04a15275090d8c40
#
_cell.length_a   1.000
_cell.length_b   1.000
_cell.length_c   1.000
_cell.angle_alpha   90.00
_cell.angle_beta   90.00
_cell.angle_gamma   90.00
#
_symmetry.space_group_name_H-M   'P 1'
#
loop_
_entity.id
_entity.type
_entity.pdbx_description
1 polymer ?
#
loop_
_entity_poly.entity_id
_entity_poly.type
_entity_poly.pdbx_seq_one_letter_code
_entity_poly.pdbx_strand_id
1 'polypeptide(L)'
;ARERGELMFDPTPHHLISPCDGWLSHHRIRADSSFPIKGFSYRLGDLLQDPDLDQRYHGGDCLILRLEASDYHHYCYIDDGFQGKNNFIPGTLHSVQDAACSIFPVYTLNRRMWTLLATEHFGPVVQTEVGALVVGGIVPQREGGRFRKGAEMGRFELAGSTIVLLFERGRIQLLPRLIPSLLDGGEIR
;
A
#
# COMPACT_ATOMS: atom_id res chain seq x y z
N ALA A 1 20.45 -5.31 16.64
CA ALA A 1 19.75 -4.04 16.50
C ALA A 1 20.67 -3.11 15.70
N ARG A 2 20.33 -2.77 14.47
CA ARG A 2 21.00 -1.68 13.74
C ARG A 2 20.53 -0.39 14.39
N GLU A 3 21.45 0.41 14.91
CA GLU A 3 21.17 1.78 15.30
C GLU A 3 20.60 2.53 14.10
N ARG A 4 19.49 3.23 14.33
CA ARG A 4 18.85 4.06 13.30
C ARG A 4 19.82 5.17 12.90
N GLY A 5 20.46 5.00 11.74
CA GLY A 5 20.92 6.16 11.00
C GLY A 5 19.68 7.00 10.61
N GLU A 6 19.79 8.32 10.66
CA GLU A 6 18.74 9.20 10.15
C GLU A 6 18.39 8.76 8.72
N LEU A 7 17.09 8.49 8.48
CA LEU A 7 16.59 8.19 7.15
C LEU A 7 16.90 9.40 6.27
N MET A 8 17.84 9.24 5.36
CA MET A 8 18.12 10.26 4.35
C MET A 8 17.04 10.18 3.29
N PHE A 9 16.20 11.17 3.23
CA PHE A 9 15.16 11.32 2.21
C PHE A 9 15.20 12.71 1.58
N ASP A 10 14.57 12.86 0.42
CA ASP A 10 14.40 14.17 -0.23
C ASP A 10 13.41 15.04 0.56
N PRO A 11 13.85 16.14 1.18
CA PRO A 11 12.98 17.01 1.96
C PRO A 11 12.10 17.93 1.12
N THR A 12 12.25 17.92 -0.21
CA THR A 12 11.49 18.80 -1.11
C THR A 12 9.99 18.57 -0.93
N PRO A 13 9.19 19.62 -0.64
CA PRO A 13 7.79 19.44 -0.27
C PRO A 13 6.95 18.67 -1.29
N HIS A 14 7.07 18.99 -2.59
CA HIS A 14 6.27 18.39 -3.65
C HIS A 14 6.89 17.10 -4.25
N HIS A 15 7.96 16.60 -3.66
CA HIS A 15 8.54 15.32 -4.07
C HIS A 15 8.00 14.19 -3.19
N LEU A 16 7.29 13.25 -3.79
CA LEU A 16 6.86 12.05 -3.11
C LEU A 16 8.09 11.19 -2.81
N ILE A 17 8.24 10.78 -1.55
CA ILE A 17 9.26 9.80 -1.16
C ILE A 17 8.67 8.40 -1.12
N SER A 18 9.51 7.37 -1.29
CA SER A 18 9.10 5.99 -1.04
C SER A 18 8.84 5.79 0.46
N PRO A 19 7.73 5.17 0.86
CA PRO A 19 7.47 4.86 2.26
C PRO A 19 8.35 3.73 2.79
N CYS A 20 8.93 2.89 1.92
CA CYS A 20 9.72 1.72 2.30
C CYS A 20 10.70 1.34 1.20
N ASP A 21 11.59 0.41 1.51
CA ASP A 21 12.39 -0.30 0.51
C ASP A 21 11.50 -1.27 -0.27
N GLY A 22 11.94 -1.67 -1.47
CA GLY A 22 11.25 -2.68 -2.26
C GLY A 22 11.10 -2.32 -3.74
N TRP A 23 10.22 -3.05 -4.40
CA TRP A 23 9.91 -2.92 -5.82
C TRP A 23 8.63 -2.10 -6.00
N LEU A 24 8.73 -1.02 -6.77
CA LEU A 24 7.61 -0.13 -7.08
C LEU A 24 7.00 -0.49 -8.43
N SER A 25 5.68 -0.66 -8.46
CA SER A 25 4.89 -0.63 -9.69
C SER A 25 3.82 0.46 -9.64
N HIS A 26 3.37 0.92 -10.81
CA HIS A 26 2.36 1.95 -10.96
C HIS A 26 1.21 1.47 -11.83
N HIS A 27 -0.02 1.76 -11.40
CA HIS A 27 -1.24 1.42 -12.12
C HIS A 27 -2.21 2.60 -12.13
N ARG A 28 -2.91 2.79 -13.24
CA ARG A 28 -4.07 3.69 -13.27
C ARG A 28 -5.28 2.99 -12.66
N ILE A 29 -6.01 3.69 -11.82
CA ILE A 29 -7.23 3.16 -11.20
C ILE A 29 -8.40 3.39 -12.16
N ARG A 30 -9.02 2.29 -12.63
CA ARG A 30 -10.25 2.29 -13.43
C ARG A 30 -11.31 1.51 -12.67
N ALA A 31 -12.57 1.68 -13.03
CA ALA A 31 -13.69 0.98 -12.39
C ALA A 31 -13.58 -0.56 -12.42
N ASP A 32 -12.89 -1.09 -13.42
CA ASP A 32 -12.66 -2.52 -13.62
C ASP A 32 -11.23 -2.97 -13.26
N SER A 33 -10.40 -2.07 -12.73
CA SER A 33 -9.00 -2.38 -12.40
C SER A 33 -8.90 -3.43 -11.31
N SER A 34 -7.98 -4.37 -11.52
CA SER A 34 -7.52 -5.28 -10.48
C SER A 34 -6.00 -5.17 -10.34
N PHE A 35 -5.54 -5.25 -9.11
CA PHE A 35 -4.15 -5.03 -8.75
C PHE A 35 -3.52 -6.33 -8.29
N PRO A 36 -2.36 -6.73 -8.87
CA PRO A 36 -1.65 -7.92 -8.44
C PRO A 36 -0.93 -7.65 -7.12
N ILE A 37 -1.44 -8.19 -6.04
CA ILE A 37 -0.85 -8.05 -4.70
C ILE A 37 -0.63 -9.45 -4.13
N LYS A 38 0.64 -9.83 -3.90
CA LYS A 38 1.02 -11.11 -3.27
C LYS A 38 0.44 -12.34 -3.98
N GLY A 39 0.43 -12.34 -5.30
CA GLY A 39 -0.11 -13.45 -6.11
C GLY A 39 -1.63 -13.49 -6.25
N PHE A 40 -2.34 -12.54 -5.64
CA PHE A 40 -3.78 -12.39 -5.77
C PHE A 40 -4.13 -11.12 -6.53
N SER A 41 -5.30 -11.12 -7.17
CA SER A 41 -5.81 -9.95 -7.89
C SER A 41 -6.93 -9.31 -7.06
N TYR A 42 -6.69 -8.08 -6.60
CA TYR A 42 -7.65 -7.32 -5.80
C TYR A 42 -8.30 -6.23 -6.63
N ARG A 43 -9.62 -6.16 -6.60
CA ARG A 43 -10.33 -4.93 -6.96
C ARG A 43 -10.19 -3.93 -5.82
N LEU A 44 -10.31 -2.65 -6.11
CA LEU A 44 -10.15 -1.61 -5.10
C LEU A 44 -11.18 -1.74 -3.97
N GLY A 45 -12.44 -2.01 -4.31
CA GLY A 45 -13.50 -2.26 -3.34
C GLY A 45 -13.23 -3.47 -2.44
N ASP A 46 -12.62 -4.54 -2.98
CA ASP A 46 -12.23 -5.71 -2.18
C ASP A 46 -11.04 -5.38 -1.27
N LEU A 47 -10.10 -4.54 -1.74
CA LEU A 47 -8.93 -4.14 -0.98
C LEU A 47 -9.31 -3.31 0.24
N LEU A 48 -10.22 -2.34 0.08
CA LEU A 48 -10.59 -1.37 1.11
C LEU A 48 -11.82 -1.79 1.92
N GLN A 49 -12.72 -2.58 1.34
CA GLN A 49 -14.07 -2.87 1.87
C GLN A 49 -14.85 -1.58 2.20
N ASP A 50 -14.63 -0.54 1.39
CA ASP A 50 -15.26 0.77 1.50
C ASP A 50 -15.67 1.26 0.11
N PRO A 51 -16.97 1.25 -0.25
CA PRO A 51 -17.45 1.62 -1.57
C PRO A 51 -17.28 3.10 -1.90
N ASP A 52 -17.31 3.98 -0.90
CA ASP A 52 -17.16 5.42 -1.10
C ASP A 52 -15.72 5.75 -1.46
N LEU A 53 -14.76 5.11 -0.81
CA LEU A 53 -13.35 5.22 -1.15
C LEU A 53 -13.04 4.58 -2.51
N ASP A 54 -13.64 3.43 -2.83
CA ASP A 54 -13.50 2.82 -4.15
C ASP A 54 -13.85 3.81 -5.25
N GLN A 55 -15.03 4.41 -5.19
CA GLN A 55 -15.47 5.39 -6.19
C GLN A 55 -14.60 6.65 -6.22
N ARG A 56 -14.16 7.12 -5.05
CA ARG A 56 -13.36 8.34 -4.91
C ARG A 56 -12.03 8.29 -5.65
N TYR A 57 -11.37 7.14 -5.65
CA TYR A 57 -10.06 6.98 -6.28
C TYR A 57 -10.11 6.57 -7.75
N HIS A 58 -11.29 6.39 -8.35
CA HIS A 58 -11.41 6.13 -9.79
C HIS A 58 -10.77 7.26 -10.63
N GLY A 59 -9.99 6.87 -11.62
CA GLY A 59 -9.23 7.78 -12.48
C GLY A 59 -7.94 8.29 -11.85
N GLY A 60 -7.65 7.89 -10.62
CA GLY A 60 -6.42 8.21 -9.90
C GLY A 60 -5.27 7.25 -10.19
N ASP A 61 -4.31 7.23 -9.28
CA ASP A 61 -3.07 6.47 -9.38
C ASP A 61 -2.91 5.51 -8.21
N CYS A 62 -2.48 4.29 -8.50
CA CYS A 62 -2.15 3.28 -7.51
C CYS A 62 -0.65 2.96 -7.62
N LEU A 63 0.08 3.17 -6.54
CA LEU A 63 1.46 2.74 -6.38
C LEU A 63 1.50 1.50 -5.49
N ILE A 64 2.17 0.46 -5.94
CA ILE A 64 2.35 -0.78 -5.17
C ILE A 64 3.83 -0.96 -4.90
N LEU A 65 4.20 -1.07 -3.64
CA LEU A 65 5.56 -1.32 -3.18
C LEU A 65 5.63 -2.70 -2.54
N ARG A 66 6.34 -3.60 -3.18
CA ARG A 66 6.53 -4.99 -2.76
C ARG A 66 7.85 -5.16 -2.05
N LEU A 67 7.82 -5.48 -0.76
CA LEU A 67 9.01 -5.76 0.05
C LEU A 67 9.39 -7.24 -0.06
N GLU A 68 10.66 -7.49 -0.27
CA GLU A 68 11.25 -8.83 -0.19
C GLU A 68 11.75 -9.13 1.23
N ALA A 69 12.08 -10.38 1.51
CA ALA A 69 12.54 -10.81 2.83
C ALA A 69 13.83 -10.10 3.29
N SER A 70 14.65 -9.66 2.36
CA SER A 70 15.91 -8.94 2.61
C SER A 70 15.73 -7.44 2.83
N ASP A 71 14.58 -6.88 2.51
CA ASP A 71 14.32 -5.44 2.63
C ASP A 71 14.11 -5.02 4.08
N TYR A 72 14.26 -3.73 4.36
CA TYR A 72 13.95 -3.17 5.66
C TYR A 72 12.44 -3.02 5.83
N HIS A 73 11.87 -3.68 6.82
CA HIS A 73 10.41 -3.84 6.98
C HIS A 73 9.71 -2.73 7.79
N HIS A 74 10.42 -1.64 8.10
CA HIS A 74 9.77 -0.43 8.62
C HIS A 74 9.38 0.47 7.47
N TYR A 75 8.31 1.24 7.66
CA TYR A 75 7.83 2.18 6.68
C TYR A 75 7.51 3.54 7.31
N CYS A 76 7.59 4.58 6.49
CA CYS A 76 7.47 5.97 6.92
C CYS A 76 6.33 6.71 6.22
N TYR A 77 5.98 7.87 6.75
CA TYR A 77 5.05 8.79 6.11
C TYR A 77 5.66 9.43 4.88
N ILE A 78 4.87 9.51 3.81
CA ILE A 78 5.28 10.01 2.49
C ILE A 78 5.30 11.53 2.39
N ASP A 79 4.67 12.24 3.32
CA ASP A 79 4.49 13.69 3.35
C ASP A 79 4.28 14.16 4.78
N ASP A 80 4.11 15.46 5.00
CA ASP A 80 3.53 16.03 6.22
C ASP A 80 2.00 15.95 6.16
N GLY A 81 1.33 15.87 7.32
CA GLY A 81 -0.12 15.82 7.31
C GLY A 81 -0.78 15.34 8.61
N PHE A 82 -2.00 14.86 8.48
CA PHE A 82 -2.82 14.32 9.56
C PHE A 82 -3.30 12.91 9.22
N GLN A 83 -3.06 11.96 10.12
CA GLN A 83 -3.48 10.56 10.01
C GLN A 83 -4.89 10.39 10.58
N GLY A 84 -5.73 9.69 9.84
CA GLY A 84 -7.02 9.22 10.31
C GLY A 84 -6.93 7.95 11.15
N LYS A 85 -8.05 7.25 11.24
CA LYS A 85 -8.18 5.97 11.93
C LYS A 85 -7.53 4.84 11.16
N ASN A 86 -6.97 3.86 11.85
CA ASN A 86 -6.48 2.63 11.26
C ASN A 86 -7.63 1.63 11.09
N ASN A 87 -7.87 1.19 9.86
CA ASN A 87 -8.97 0.28 9.53
C ASN A 87 -8.41 -1.12 9.22
N PHE A 88 -8.52 -2.02 10.19
CA PHE A 88 -8.06 -3.40 10.05
C PHE A 88 -9.09 -4.26 9.34
N ILE A 89 -8.65 -4.99 8.32
CA ILE A 89 -9.42 -6.00 7.63
C ILE A 89 -8.76 -7.35 7.89
N PRO A 90 -9.42 -8.27 8.61
CA PRO A 90 -8.86 -9.59 8.88
C PRO A 90 -8.68 -10.37 7.60
N GLY A 91 -7.63 -11.17 7.54
CA GLY A 91 -7.46 -12.15 6.48
C GLY A 91 -8.51 -13.26 6.62
N THR A 92 -9.03 -13.74 5.51
CA THR A 92 -9.95 -14.89 5.48
C THR A 92 -9.37 -16.01 4.64
N LEU A 93 -9.31 -17.21 5.23
CA LEU A 93 -9.13 -18.46 4.51
C LEU A 93 -10.54 -18.97 4.16
N HIS A 94 -10.93 -18.86 2.92
CA HIS A 94 -12.11 -19.57 2.45
C HIS A 94 -11.74 -21.03 2.20
N SER A 95 -11.99 -21.88 3.20
CA SER A 95 -11.91 -23.32 3.05
C SER A 95 -13.17 -23.79 2.31
N VAL A 96 -13.02 -24.28 1.11
CA VAL A 96 -14.10 -24.95 0.39
C VAL A 96 -14.04 -26.42 0.79
N GLN A 97 -14.77 -26.79 1.84
CA GLN A 97 -15.10 -28.18 2.13
C GLN A 97 -16.40 -28.55 1.45
N ASP A 98 -16.38 -28.71 0.14
CA ASP A 98 -17.38 -29.53 -0.55
C ASP A 98 -16.82 -30.03 -1.89
N ALA A 99 -16.92 -31.31 -2.08
CA ALA A 99 -16.41 -32.06 -3.23
C ALA A 99 -17.06 -31.71 -4.59
N ALA A 100 -17.89 -30.68 -4.63
CA ALA A 100 -18.57 -30.18 -5.84
C ALA A 100 -17.94 -28.91 -6.43
N CYS A 101 -16.91 -28.33 -5.80
CA CYS A 101 -16.35 -27.03 -6.19
C CYS A 101 -14.94 -27.12 -6.79
N SER A 102 -14.74 -28.03 -7.73
CA SER A 102 -13.48 -28.07 -8.51
C SER A 102 -13.28 -26.88 -9.48
N ILE A 103 -14.09 -25.83 -9.39
CA ILE A 103 -14.08 -24.71 -10.34
C ILE A 103 -13.94 -23.34 -9.65
N PHE A 104 -13.98 -23.25 -8.32
CA PHE A 104 -13.79 -21.95 -7.65
C PHE A 104 -12.41 -21.81 -7.07
N PRO A 105 -11.66 -20.75 -7.46
CA PRO A 105 -10.38 -20.45 -6.82
C PRO A 105 -10.61 -20.20 -5.34
N VAL A 106 -9.83 -20.86 -4.49
CA VAL A 106 -9.78 -20.59 -3.05
C VAL A 106 -9.22 -19.17 -2.88
N TYR A 107 -10.07 -18.20 -2.64
CA TYR A 107 -9.63 -16.82 -2.39
C TYR A 107 -9.13 -16.71 -0.96
N THR A 108 -7.85 -16.58 -0.83
CA THR A 108 -7.21 -16.26 0.43
C THR A 108 -6.99 -14.77 0.47
N LEU A 109 -7.77 -14.06 1.26
CA LEU A 109 -7.58 -12.63 1.45
C LEU A 109 -6.54 -12.39 2.54
N ASN A 110 -5.46 -11.72 2.20
CA ASN A 110 -4.43 -11.34 3.17
C ASN A 110 -4.99 -10.36 4.22
N ARG A 111 -4.52 -10.50 5.46
CA ARG A 111 -4.72 -9.48 6.49
C ARG A 111 -4.14 -8.16 5.99
N ARG A 112 -4.91 -7.10 6.13
CA ARG A 112 -4.50 -5.77 5.70
C ARG A 112 -5.04 -4.69 6.64
N MET A 113 -4.40 -3.56 6.58
CA MET A 113 -4.83 -2.35 7.28
C MET A 113 -4.76 -1.20 6.29
N TRP A 114 -5.77 -0.35 6.27
CA TRP A 114 -5.68 0.89 5.52
C TRP A 114 -5.93 2.10 6.40
N THR A 115 -5.29 3.20 6.03
CA THR A 115 -5.33 4.46 6.75
C THR A 115 -5.47 5.60 5.76
N LEU A 116 -6.40 6.53 6.02
CA LEU A 116 -6.52 7.76 5.26
C LEU A 116 -5.54 8.80 5.81
N LEU A 117 -4.66 9.28 4.96
CA LEU A 117 -3.67 10.32 5.24
C LEU A 117 -4.11 11.61 4.55
N ALA A 118 -4.47 12.64 5.32
CA ALA A 118 -4.68 13.99 4.81
C ALA A 118 -3.30 14.65 4.67
N THR A 119 -2.69 14.49 3.49
CA THR A 119 -1.34 14.99 3.20
C THR A 119 -1.39 16.46 2.77
N GLU A 120 -0.31 17.21 3.04
CA GLU A 120 -0.24 18.63 2.71
C GLU A 120 -0.10 18.88 1.20
N HIS A 121 0.63 18.00 0.47
CA HIS A 121 0.97 18.27 -0.93
C HIS A 121 0.26 17.34 -1.94
N PHE A 122 -0.16 16.15 -1.52
CA PHE A 122 -0.74 15.13 -2.42
C PHE A 122 -2.25 14.92 -2.22
N GLY A 123 -2.89 15.72 -1.33
CA GLY A 123 -4.29 15.57 -0.97
C GLY A 123 -4.53 14.32 -0.10
N PRO A 124 -5.77 13.82 -0.06
CA PRO A 124 -6.09 12.61 0.68
C PRO A 124 -5.47 11.38 -0.01
N VAL A 125 -4.61 10.67 0.71
CA VAL A 125 -3.97 9.44 0.26
C VAL A 125 -4.45 8.29 1.12
N VAL A 126 -4.87 7.18 0.51
CA VAL A 126 -5.07 5.93 1.25
C VAL A 126 -3.79 5.13 1.17
N GLN A 127 -3.22 4.83 2.33
CA GLN A 127 -2.14 3.87 2.45
C GLN A 127 -2.71 2.56 2.99
N THR A 128 -2.39 1.45 2.31
CA THR A 128 -2.81 0.11 2.71
C THR A 128 -1.59 -0.77 2.89
N GLU A 129 -1.42 -1.32 4.08
CA GLU A 129 -0.43 -2.35 4.39
C GLU A 129 -1.05 -3.72 4.23
N VAL A 130 -0.44 -4.57 3.41
CA VAL A 130 -0.86 -5.95 3.18
C VAL A 130 0.17 -6.90 3.77
N GLY A 131 -0.20 -7.55 4.86
CA GLY A 131 0.66 -8.47 5.61
C GLY A 131 0.70 -9.88 5.02
N ALA A 132 1.42 -10.79 5.69
CA ALA A 132 1.42 -12.21 5.36
C ALA A 132 0.09 -12.87 5.75
N LEU A 133 -0.16 -14.04 5.15
CA LEU A 133 -1.45 -14.74 5.22
C LEU A 133 -1.82 -15.22 6.64
N VAL A 134 -0.88 -15.77 7.37
CA VAL A 134 -1.17 -16.60 8.57
C VAL A 134 -0.78 -15.93 9.88
N VAL A 135 0.39 -15.35 9.96
CA VAL A 135 0.89 -14.67 11.17
C VAL A 135 1.78 -13.55 10.69
N GLY A 136 1.34 -12.35 10.75
CA GLY A 136 2.19 -11.27 10.31
C GLY A 136 1.63 -9.98 10.82
N GLY A 137 2.26 -9.48 11.85
CA GLY A 137 1.86 -8.24 12.43
C GLY A 137 2.11 -7.11 11.46
N ILE A 138 1.05 -6.41 11.09
CA ILE A 138 1.13 -5.03 10.74
C ILE A 138 1.10 -4.30 12.06
N VAL A 139 2.16 -3.62 12.41
CA VAL A 139 2.32 -2.91 13.69
C VAL A 139 2.39 -1.42 13.39
N PRO A 140 1.26 -0.70 13.44
CA PRO A 140 1.26 0.75 13.31
C PRO A 140 1.94 1.38 14.52
N GLN A 141 2.69 2.45 14.31
CA GLN A 141 3.34 3.20 15.38
C GLN A 141 2.33 3.93 16.26
N ARG A 142 1.21 4.37 15.65
CA ARG A 142 0.14 5.10 16.33
C ARG A 142 -1.16 5.05 15.54
N GLU A 143 -2.21 5.57 16.12
CA GLU A 143 -3.48 5.83 15.48
C GLU A 143 -3.82 7.31 15.58
N GLY A 144 -4.12 7.92 14.43
CA GLY A 144 -4.50 9.33 14.35
C GLY A 144 -3.36 10.32 14.63
N GLY A 145 -3.65 11.61 14.42
CA GLY A 145 -2.78 12.71 14.77
C GLY A 145 -1.87 13.22 13.66
N ARG A 146 -1.15 14.29 13.97
CA ARG A 146 -0.19 14.91 13.02
C ARG A 146 1.04 14.03 12.83
N PHE A 147 1.53 14.00 11.59
CA PHE A 147 2.75 13.30 11.23
C PHE A 147 3.67 14.18 10.39
N ARG A 148 4.94 13.77 10.31
CA ARG A 148 5.97 14.42 9.51
C ARG A 148 6.47 13.47 8.43
N LYS A 149 6.78 14.02 7.27
CA LYS A 149 7.44 13.32 6.18
C LYS A 149 8.70 12.59 6.68
N GLY A 150 8.85 11.32 6.30
CA GLY A 150 9.96 10.47 6.72
C GLY A 150 9.88 9.92 8.17
N ALA A 151 8.93 10.39 9.00
CA ALA A 151 8.72 9.80 10.31
C ALA A 151 8.18 8.38 10.19
N GLU A 152 8.58 7.49 11.12
CA GLU A 152 8.11 6.10 11.12
C GLU A 152 6.60 6.03 11.33
N MET A 153 5.91 5.36 10.41
CA MET A 153 4.47 5.12 10.47
C MET A 153 4.16 3.74 11.05
N GLY A 154 5.03 2.76 10.81
CA GLY A 154 4.86 1.41 11.31
C GLY A 154 5.91 0.44 10.78
N ARG A 155 5.68 -0.84 11.06
CA ARG A 155 6.53 -1.94 10.58
C ARG A 155 5.74 -3.20 10.32
N PHE A 156 6.32 -4.08 9.52
CA PHE A 156 5.87 -5.46 9.38
C PHE A 156 6.75 -6.38 10.23
N GLU A 157 6.14 -7.35 10.88
CA GLU A 157 6.88 -8.32 11.71
C GLU A 157 7.42 -9.51 10.90
N LEU A 158 6.87 -9.76 9.72
CA LEU A 158 7.27 -10.88 8.84
C LEU A 158 7.57 -10.42 7.43
N ALA A 159 8.41 -11.19 6.74
CA ALA A 159 8.83 -10.99 5.36
C ALA A 159 7.68 -11.11 4.34
N GLY A 160 7.89 -10.50 3.18
CA GLY A 160 6.96 -10.57 2.06
C GLY A 160 5.73 -9.68 2.26
N SER A 161 5.92 -8.42 2.55
CA SER A 161 4.88 -7.42 2.76
C SER A 161 4.68 -6.52 1.54
N THR A 162 3.54 -5.85 1.48
CA THR A 162 3.25 -4.91 0.38
C THR A 162 2.59 -3.67 0.95
N ILE A 163 3.00 -2.50 0.47
CA ILE A 163 2.33 -1.22 0.71
C ILE A 163 1.66 -0.79 -0.59
N VAL A 164 0.40 -0.36 -0.49
CA VAL A 164 -0.36 0.21 -1.59
C VAL A 164 -0.71 1.65 -1.24
N LEU A 165 -0.39 2.58 -2.15
CA LEU A 165 -0.74 3.99 -2.03
C LEU A 165 -1.75 4.35 -3.13
N LEU A 166 -2.87 4.94 -2.73
CA LEU A 166 -3.90 5.39 -3.65
C LEU A 166 -3.98 6.91 -3.63
N PHE A 167 -3.89 7.49 -4.81
CA PHE A 167 -3.97 8.93 -5.03
C PHE A 167 -5.19 9.26 -5.87
N GLU A 168 -5.87 10.35 -5.55
CA GLU A 168 -6.92 10.91 -6.41
C GLU A 168 -6.34 11.34 -7.75
N ARG A 169 -7.21 11.47 -8.75
CA ARG A 169 -6.81 11.88 -10.10
C ARG A 169 -6.02 13.18 -10.12
N GLY A 170 -4.84 13.15 -10.75
CA GLY A 170 -4.00 14.33 -10.99
C GLY A 170 -3.22 14.81 -9.77
N ARG A 171 -3.14 14.01 -8.70
CA ARG A 171 -2.39 14.36 -7.48
C ARG A 171 -0.90 14.10 -7.59
N ILE A 172 -0.50 13.13 -8.41
CA ILE A 172 0.91 12.80 -8.64
C ILE A 172 1.23 12.80 -10.12
N GLN A 173 2.49 13.02 -10.41
CA GLN A 173 3.07 12.86 -11.75
C GLN A 173 4.35 12.05 -11.63
N LEU A 174 4.44 10.99 -12.41
CA LEU A 174 5.65 10.18 -12.49
C LEU A 174 6.78 10.99 -13.15
N LEU A 175 7.98 10.86 -12.60
CA LEU A 175 9.17 11.42 -13.24
C LEU A 175 9.37 10.75 -14.61
N PRO A 176 9.66 11.52 -15.67
CA PRO A 176 9.80 10.98 -17.02
C PRO A 176 10.78 9.81 -17.14
N ARG A 177 11.85 9.82 -16.33
CA ARG A 177 12.85 8.73 -16.28
C ARG A 177 12.32 7.39 -15.75
N LEU A 178 11.22 7.40 -14.98
CA LEU A 178 10.62 6.20 -14.39
C LEU A 178 9.56 5.58 -15.29
N ILE A 179 8.97 6.38 -16.17
CA ILE A 179 7.84 5.96 -17.03
C ILE A 179 8.19 4.70 -17.85
N PRO A 180 9.34 4.62 -18.55
CA PRO A 180 9.63 3.44 -19.38
C PRO A 180 9.69 2.14 -18.59
N SER A 181 10.17 2.19 -17.34
CA SER A 181 10.29 1.00 -16.48
C SER A 181 8.98 0.61 -15.81
N LEU A 182 8.04 1.54 -15.66
CA LEU A 182 6.75 1.32 -15.01
C LEU A 182 5.59 1.06 -16.00
N LEU A 183 5.86 1.13 -17.31
CA LEU A 183 4.87 0.78 -18.33
C LEU A 183 4.56 -0.72 -18.28
N ASP A 184 3.30 -1.05 -18.60
CA ASP A 184 2.82 -2.44 -18.75
C ASP A 184 3.04 -3.33 -17.51
N GLY A 185 2.99 -2.72 -16.32
CA GLY A 185 3.15 -3.45 -15.06
C GLY A 185 4.59 -3.76 -14.70
N GLY A 186 5.56 -3.05 -15.27
CA GLY A 186 6.96 -3.14 -14.88
C GLY A 186 7.20 -2.69 -13.44
N GLU A 187 8.28 -3.16 -12.84
CA GLU A 187 8.71 -2.80 -11.49
C GLU A 187 10.10 -2.14 -11.53
N ILE A 188 10.34 -1.20 -10.61
CA ILE A 188 11.66 -0.58 -10.35
C ILE A 188 11.99 -0.70 -8.87
N ARG A 189 13.29 -0.76 -8.57
CA ARG A 189 13.79 -0.79 -7.19
C ARG A 189 14.46 0.54 -6.81
#